data_1f16ed81e564ce61391acea953083b46
#
_entry.id   1f16ed81e564ce61391acea953083b46
#
_cell.length_a   1.000
_cell.length_b   1.000
_cell.length_c   1.000
_cell.angle_alpha   90.00
_cell.angle_beta   90.00
_cell.angle_gamma   90.00
#
_symmetry.space_group_name_H-M   'P 1'
#
loop_
_entity.id
_entity.type
_entity.pdbx_description
1 polymer ?
#
loop_
_entity_poly.entity_id
_entity_poly.type
_entity_poly.pdbx_seq_one_letter_code
_entity_poly.pdbx_strand_id
1 'polypeptide(L)'
;HFNVIYEGNYDQGELVKTGDILAAEFVNNGKTYRAVGFRNSNGEMQYYSPDGKSLHKSFLRSPLEFTRISSGFTLGRFHPILQRMRAHKGVDMAAPTGTRIKASGDATVDFVGQKGGYGNVIVLKHANGVSTVYGHLSRFAPGLHRGEKVAQGEVIGFVGMTGLATGPHLHYEF
;
A
#
# COMPACT_ATOMS: atom_id res chain seq x y z
N HIS A 1 -0.16 -24.38 11.11
CA HIS A 1 -0.34 -23.79 12.45
C HIS A 1 0.55 -22.55 12.59
N PHE A 2 0.29 -21.75 13.61
CA PHE A 2 1.12 -20.61 13.97
C PHE A 2 1.22 -20.48 15.50
N ASN A 3 2.32 -19.90 15.97
CA ASN A 3 2.56 -19.53 17.36
C ASN A 3 2.91 -18.04 17.39
N VAL A 4 2.39 -17.32 18.40
CA VAL A 4 2.66 -15.89 18.57
C VAL A 4 2.97 -15.63 20.06
N ILE A 5 4.03 -14.85 20.30
CA ILE A 5 4.36 -14.28 21.60
C ILE A 5 4.10 -12.79 21.51
N TYR A 6 3.31 -12.24 22.40
CA TYR A 6 2.97 -10.83 22.44
C TYR A 6 3.02 -10.27 23.86
N GLU A 7 3.14 -8.96 23.97
CA GLU A 7 3.02 -8.24 25.24
C GLU A 7 1.56 -8.26 25.70
N GLY A 8 1.32 -8.59 26.97
CA GLY A 8 0.01 -8.51 27.60
C GLY A 8 0.00 -7.51 28.74
N ASN A 9 -0.94 -6.58 28.73
CA ASN A 9 -1.22 -5.70 29.86
C ASN A 9 -2.34 -6.32 30.68
N TYR A 10 -2.07 -6.55 31.98
CA TYR A 10 -2.98 -7.20 32.91
C TYR A 10 -3.42 -6.18 33.96
N ASP A 11 -4.69 -6.21 34.32
CA ASP A 11 -5.24 -5.54 35.48
C ASP A 11 -5.94 -6.58 36.37
N GLN A 12 -5.58 -6.61 37.65
CA GLN A 12 -6.06 -7.61 38.67
C GLN A 12 -5.99 -9.07 38.17
N GLY A 13 -5.01 -9.39 37.30
CA GLY A 13 -4.80 -10.73 36.76
C GLY A 13 -5.57 -11.03 35.47
N GLU A 14 -6.39 -10.13 35.00
CA GLU A 14 -7.09 -10.23 33.72
C GLU A 14 -6.37 -9.47 32.59
N LEU A 15 -6.29 -10.08 31.40
CA LEU A 15 -5.71 -9.43 30.20
C LEU A 15 -6.64 -8.33 29.69
N VAL A 16 -6.27 -7.07 29.92
CA VAL A 16 -7.07 -5.90 29.50
C VAL A 16 -6.67 -5.36 28.14
N LYS A 17 -5.43 -5.61 27.69
CA LYS A 17 -4.94 -5.14 26.39
C LYS A 17 -3.78 -6.00 25.89
N THR A 18 -3.80 -6.33 24.60
CA THR A 18 -2.62 -6.89 23.91
C THR A 18 -1.73 -5.76 23.41
N GLY A 19 -0.43 -5.90 23.61
CA GLY A 19 0.60 -5.02 23.09
C GLY A 19 1.21 -5.52 21.80
N ASP A 20 2.49 -5.24 21.58
CA ASP A 20 3.20 -5.62 20.38
C ASP A 20 3.49 -7.12 20.31
N ILE A 21 3.57 -7.66 19.10
CA ILE A 21 4.05 -9.02 18.88
C ILE A 21 5.57 -9.03 19.07
N LEU A 22 6.06 -9.85 19.97
CA LEU A 22 7.48 -10.00 20.26
C LEU A 22 8.14 -11.05 19.37
N ALA A 23 7.42 -12.13 19.07
CA ALA A 23 7.87 -13.14 18.13
C ALA A 23 6.68 -13.88 17.52
N ALA A 24 6.89 -14.41 16.32
CA ALA A 24 5.90 -15.25 15.65
C ALA A 24 6.58 -16.37 14.86
N GLU A 25 5.92 -17.52 14.83
CA GLU A 25 6.27 -18.65 13.99
C GLU A 25 5.05 -19.06 13.16
N PHE A 26 5.26 -19.29 11.88
CA PHE A 26 4.23 -19.78 10.97
C PHE A 26 4.76 -20.92 10.12
N VAL A 27 4.04 -22.04 10.07
CA VAL A 27 4.38 -23.20 9.24
C VAL A 27 3.40 -23.29 8.09
N ASN A 28 3.92 -23.25 6.86
CA ASN A 28 3.16 -23.38 5.63
C ASN A 28 3.85 -24.34 4.66
N ASN A 29 3.14 -25.38 4.19
CA ASN A 29 3.66 -26.41 3.28
C ASN A 29 5.02 -26.98 3.72
N GLY A 30 5.15 -27.31 5.01
CA GLY A 30 6.38 -27.86 5.59
C GLY A 30 7.53 -26.83 5.77
N LYS A 31 7.37 -25.59 5.37
CA LYS A 31 8.35 -24.54 5.54
C LYS A 31 7.99 -23.67 6.77
N THR A 32 8.95 -23.49 7.65
CA THR A 32 8.80 -22.65 8.85
C THR A 32 9.32 -21.25 8.58
N TYR A 33 8.50 -20.25 8.91
CA TYR A 33 8.82 -18.84 8.87
C TYR A 33 8.82 -18.31 10.29
N ARG A 34 9.84 -17.53 10.65
CA ARG A 34 9.98 -16.94 11.99
C ARG A 34 10.23 -15.45 11.88
N ALA A 35 9.64 -14.72 12.83
CA ALA A 35 9.83 -13.29 12.99
C ALA A 35 10.16 -12.99 14.45
N VAL A 36 11.11 -12.10 14.68
CA VAL A 36 11.46 -11.59 16.02
C VAL A 36 11.35 -10.08 15.97
N GLY A 37 10.62 -9.50 16.92
CA GLY A 37 10.40 -8.06 17.04
C GLY A 37 11.51 -7.39 17.83
N PHE A 38 11.98 -6.23 17.37
CA PHE A 38 12.89 -5.33 18.06
C PHE A 38 12.36 -3.90 17.96
N ARG A 39 12.44 -3.15 19.06
CA ARG A 39 12.16 -1.72 19.04
C ARG A 39 13.39 -0.97 18.53
N ASN A 40 13.19 -0.12 17.52
CA ASN A 40 14.23 0.78 17.05
C ASN A 40 14.45 1.95 18.04
N SER A 41 15.43 2.81 17.77
CA SER A 41 15.73 3.99 18.59
C SER A 41 14.57 4.99 18.73
N ASN A 42 13.59 4.95 17.81
CA ASN A 42 12.39 5.78 17.84
C ASN A 42 11.22 5.12 18.61
N GLY A 43 11.43 3.90 19.15
CA GLY A 43 10.41 3.14 19.87
C GLY A 43 9.47 2.34 18.99
N GLU A 44 9.68 2.30 17.66
CA GLU A 44 8.84 1.56 16.72
C GLU A 44 9.26 0.08 16.66
N MET A 45 8.27 -0.82 16.67
CA MET A 45 8.51 -2.26 16.53
C MET A 45 8.88 -2.62 15.10
N GLN A 46 10.03 -3.23 14.91
CA GLN A 46 10.50 -3.76 13.63
C GLN A 46 10.72 -5.27 13.73
N TYR A 47 10.50 -5.98 12.65
CA TYR A 47 10.56 -7.44 12.62
C TYR A 47 11.68 -7.94 11.73
N TYR A 48 12.38 -8.97 12.23
CA TYR A 48 13.53 -9.60 11.57
C TYR A 48 13.36 -11.11 11.54
N SER A 49 13.89 -11.76 10.52
CA SER A 49 14.10 -13.21 10.54
C SER A 49 15.23 -13.57 11.52
N PRO A 50 15.32 -14.84 11.98
CA PRO A 50 16.35 -15.27 12.95
C PRO A 50 17.79 -15.02 12.49
N ASP A 51 18.03 -14.91 11.16
CA ASP A 51 19.32 -14.58 10.58
C ASP A 51 19.56 -13.05 10.44
N GLY A 52 18.71 -12.22 11.08
CA GLY A 52 18.86 -10.77 11.16
C GLY A 52 18.42 -9.99 9.94
N LYS A 53 17.78 -10.63 8.95
CA LYS A 53 17.24 -9.93 7.79
C LYS A 53 15.92 -9.26 8.12
N SER A 54 15.77 -7.98 7.79
CA SER A 54 14.51 -7.25 7.96
C SER A 54 13.38 -7.93 7.19
N LEU A 55 12.25 -8.11 7.86
CA LEU A 55 10.99 -8.59 7.25
C LEU A 55 10.12 -7.44 6.75
N HIS A 56 10.56 -6.20 6.96
CA HIS A 56 9.93 -5.03 6.36
C HIS A 56 10.09 -5.10 4.83
N LYS A 57 8.99 -5.33 4.15
CA LYS A 57 8.99 -5.33 2.68
C LYS A 57 9.12 -3.89 2.21
N SER A 58 9.99 -3.66 1.23
CA SER A 58 10.15 -2.33 0.61
C SER A 58 8.85 -1.80 0.01
N PHE A 59 7.93 -2.70 -0.38
CA PHE A 59 6.63 -2.34 -0.95
C PHE A 59 5.52 -3.25 -0.46
N LEU A 60 4.33 -2.67 -0.24
CA LEU A 60 3.09 -3.40 -0.02
C LEU A 60 2.72 -4.18 -1.28
N ARG A 61 2.15 -5.37 -1.11
CA ARG A 61 1.60 -6.16 -2.21
C ARG A 61 0.44 -5.45 -2.91
N SER A 62 -0.33 -4.66 -2.17
CA SER A 62 -1.43 -3.85 -2.68
C SER A 62 -1.52 -2.55 -1.89
N PRO A 63 -1.70 -1.40 -2.57
CA PRO A 63 -1.87 -0.10 -1.92
C PRO A 63 -3.28 0.11 -1.32
N LEU A 64 -4.20 -0.82 -1.53
CA LEU A 64 -5.55 -0.77 -0.96
C LEU A 64 -6.16 -2.17 -0.83
N GLU A 65 -7.26 -2.27 -0.08
CA GLU A 65 -8.15 -3.42 -0.11
C GLU A 65 -9.08 -3.29 -1.33
N PHE A 66 -9.04 -4.25 -2.23
CA PHE A 66 -9.82 -4.24 -3.47
C PHE A 66 -10.66 -5.51 -3.62
N THR A 67 -11.77 -5.39 -4.34
CA THR A 67 -12.66 -6.55 -4.60
C THR A 67 -12.12 -7.45 -5.69
N ARG A 68 -11.48 -6.87 -6.73
CA ARG A 68 -10.89 -7.60 -7.85
C ARG A 68 -9.93 -6.72 -8.64
N ILE A 69 -8.99 -7.34 -9.35
CA ILE A 69 -8.24 -6.70 -10.43
C ILE A 69 -9.19 -6.62 -11.62
N SER A 70 -9.58 -5.42 -12.03
CA SER A 70 -10.49 -5.19 -13.15
C SER A 70 -9.75 -5.13 -14.48
N SER A 71 -8.47 -4.72 -14.48
CA SER A 71 -7.63 -4.70 -15.66
C SER A 71 -6.15 -4.82 -15.28
N GLY A 72 -5.43 -5.69 -15.97
CA GLY A 72 -3.99 -5.86 -15.82
C GLY A 72 -3.18 -4.94 -16.76
N PHE A 73 -1.85 -4.97 -16.58
CA PHE A 73 -0.91 -4.34 -17.48
C PHE A 73 -1.01 -4.92 -18.90
N THR A 74 -1.01 -4.07 -19.94
CA THR A 74 -0.96 -4.50 -21.33
C THR A 74 -0.32 -3.44 -22.22
N LEU A 75 0.47 -3.85 -23.19
CA LEU A 75 1.08 -2.95 -24.19
C LEU A 75 0.09 -2.41 -25.21
N GLY A 76 -1.08 -3.03 -25.37
CA GLY A 76 -2.14 -2.56 -26.26
C GLY A 76 -3.48 -3.19 -25.90
N ARG A 77 -4.46 -2.35 -25.57
CA ARG A 77 -5.87 -2.72 -25.45
C ARG A 77 -6.74 -1.66 -26.08
N PHE A 78 -7.94 -2.04 -26.50
CA PHE A 78 -8.95 -1.10 -26.94
C PHE A 78 -9.44 -0.28 -25.74
N HIS A 79 -9.26 1.05 -25.82
CA HIS A 79 -9.68 1.96 -24.76
C HIS A 79 -11.15 2.35 -24.97
N PRO A 80 -12.09 2.00 -24.04
CA PRO A 80 -13.53 2.12 -24.29
C PRO A 80 -13.99 3.58 -24.49
N ILE A 81 -13.37 4.53 -23.78
CA ILE A 81 -13.74 5.96 -23.88
C ILE A 81 -13.09 6.59 -25.11
N LEU A 82 -11.81 6.29 -25.40
CA LEU A 82 -11.08 6.89 -26.51
C LEU A 82 -11.28 6.17 -27.83
N GLN A 83 -11.93 5.01 -27.84
CA GLN A 83 -12.22 4.15 -28.99
C GLN A 83 -11.00 3.87 -29.88
N ARG A 84 -9.82 3.71 -29.27
CA ARG A 84 -8.55 3.41 -29.96
C ARG A 84 -7.68 2.48 -29.11
N MET A 85 -6.71 1.83 -29.76
CA MET A 85 -5.70 1.01 -29.07
C MET A 85 -4.79 1.90 -28.23
N ARG A 86 -4.59 1.51 -26.97
CA ARG A 86 -3.70 2.21 -26.03
C ARG A 86 -3.05 1.22 -25.08
N ALA A 87 -1.79 1.48 -24.71
CA ALA A 87 -1.12 0.76 -23.65
C ALA A 87 -1.77 1.08 -22.29
N HIS A 88 -1.95 0.07 -21.48
CA HIS A 88 -2.33 0.19 -20.07
C HIS A 88 -1.08 -0.05 -19.21
N LYS A 89 -0.50 1.03 -18.69
CA LYS A 89 0.80 1.04 -18.03
C LYS A 89 0.76 0.55 -16.59
N GLY A 90 -0.41 0.22 -16.06
CA GLY A 90 -0.61 -0.15 -14.68
C GLY A 90 -1.60 -1.29 -14.50
N VAL A 91 -2.09 -1.42 -13.27
CA VAL A 91 -3.13 -2.36 -12.87
C VAL A 91 -4.31 -1.58 -12.33
N ASP A 92 -5.52 -1.90 -12.81
CA ASP A 92 -6.76 -1.32 -12.30
C ASP A 92 -7.34 -2.22 -11.20
N MET A 93 -7.48 -1.68 -10.00
CA MET A 93 -8.01 -2.34 -8.83
C MET A 93 -9.39 -1.78 -8.49
N ALA A 94 -10.46 -2.57 -8.77
CA ALA A 94 -11.83 -2.15 -8.50
C ALA A 94 -12.10 -2.09 -6.99
N ALA A 95 -12.54 -0.93 -6.52
CA ALA A 95 -12.94 -0.71 -5.15
C ALA A 95 -13.97 0.43 -5.07
N PRO A 96 -14.83 0.48 -4.05
CA PRO A 96 -15.79 1.56 -3.86
C PRO A 96 -15.13 2.93 -3.78
N THR A 97 -15.80 3.97 -4.28
CA THR A 97 -15.36 5.36 -4.08
C THR A 97 -15.18 5.65 -2.60
N GLY A 98 -14.07 6.29 -2.23
CA GLY A 98 -13.74 6.61 -0.85
C GLY A 98 -12.93 5.53 -0.13
N THR A 99 -12.65 4.37 -0.74
CA THR A 99 -11.72 3.39 -0.19
C THR A 99 -10.35 4.02 -0.02
N ARG A 100 -9.72 3.79 1.14
CA ARG A 100 -8.41 4.36 1.49
C ARG A 100 -7.32 3.79 0.59
N ILE A 101 -6.48 4.67 0.04
CA ILE A 101 -5.28 4.34 -0.73
C ILE A 101 -4.08 4.62 0.17
N LYS A 102 -3.19 3.63 0.28
CA LYS A 102 -1.98 3.69 1.12
C LYS A 102 -0.74 3.82 0.25
N ALA A 103 0.28 4.53 0.73
CA ALA A 103 1.59 4.53 0.11
C ALA A 103 2.15 3.11 0.08
N SER A 104 2.57 2.63 -1.09
CA SER A 104 3.08 1.24 -1.25
C SER A 104 4.40 1.02 -0.54
N GLY A 105 5.19 2.06 -0.33
CA GLY A 105 6.49 2.06 0.35
C GLY A 105 6.83 3.45 0.85
N ASP A 106 7.86 3.56 1.67
CA ASP A 106 8.41 4.84 2.10
C ASP A 106 8.81 5.67 0.87
N ALA A 107 8.39 6.92 0.83
CA ALA A 107 8.56 7.75 -0.36
C ALA A 107 8.53 9.26 -0.05
N THR A 108 8.88 10.03 -1.07
CA THR A 108 8.61 11.48 -1.12
C THR A 108 7.54 11.73 -2.19
N VAL A 109 6.57 12.59 -1.91
CA VAL A 109 5.55 13.01 -2.88
C VAL A 109 6.22 13.83 -3.98
N ASP A 110 6.27 13.29 -5.19
CA ASP A 110 6.83 13.99 -6.36
C ASP A 110 5.76 14.85 -7.06
N PHE A 111 4.53 14.34 -7.10
CA PHE A 111 3.40 15.06 -7.66
C PHE A 111 2.09 14.73 -6.93
N VAL A 112 1.26 15.74 -6.72
CA VAL A 112 -0.13 15.62 -6.27
C VAL A 112 -0.97 16.67 -6.98
N GLY A 113 -2.06 16.26 -7.64
CA GLY A 113 -2.90 17.18 -8.42
C GLY A 113 -3.66 16.49 -9.54
N GLN A 114 -4.16 17.25 -10.51
CA GLN A 114 -4.82 16.72 -11.71
C GLN A 114 -3.85 16.59 -12.86
N LYS A 115 -3.90 15.46 -13.59
CA LYS A 115 -3.04 15.22 -14.76
C LYS A 115 -3.74 14.37 -15.81
N GLY A 116 -4.20 15.00 -16.85
CA GLY A 116 -4.72 14.33 -18.06
C GLY A 116 -5.70 13.20 -17.78
N GLY A 117 -5.51 12.06 -18.43
CA GLY A 117 -6.38 10.90 -18.30
C GLY A 117 -6.38 10.24 -16.90
N TYR A 118 -5.36 10.49 -16.07
CA TYR A 118 -5.33 9.99 -14.70
C TYR A 118 -6.33 10.67 -13.77
N GLY A 119 -6.85 11.84 -14.13
CA GLY A 119 -7.67 12.65 -13.24
C GLY A 119 -6.86 13.15 -12.04
N ASN A 120 -7.41 13.03 -10.83
CA ASN A 120 -6.65 13.27 -9.59
C ASN A 120 -5.63 12.15 -9.43
N VAL A 121 -4.36 12.52 -9.30
CA VAL A 121 -3.23 11.59 -9.29
C VAL A 121 -2.19 11.99 -8.27
N ILE A 122 -1.58 10.96 -7.66
CA ILE A 122 -0.39 11.08 -6.81
C ILE A 122 0.74 10.30 -7.48
N VAL A 123 1.93 10.88 -7.50
CA VAL A 123 3.17 10.19 -7.87
C VAL A 123 4.09 10.22 -6.66
N LEU A 124 4.54 9.06 -6.23
CA LEU A 124 5.50 8.89 -5.15
C LEU A 124 6.85 8.46 -5.73
N LYS A 125 7.92 9.08 -5.24
CA LYS A 125 9.30 8.71 -5.56
C LYS A 125 9.91 7.99 -4.37
N HIS A 126 10.25 6.72 -4.58
CA HIS A 126 10.88 5.85 -3.60
C HIS A 126 12.42 5.89 -3.70
N ALA A 127 13.08 5.23 -2.76
CA ALA A 127 14.51 4.98 -2.88
C ALA A 127 14.84 4.22 -4.18
N ASN A 128 16.09 4.32 -4.61
CA ASN A 128 16.61 3.63 -5.81
C ASN A 128 15.95 4.02 -7.15
N GLY A 129 15.30 5.20 -7.21
CA GLY A 129 14.72 5.73 -8.45
C GLY A 129 13.39 5.10 -8.88
N VAL A 130 12.80 4.23 -8.07
CA VAL A 130 11.47 3.67 -8.31
C VAL A 130 10.41 4.72 -8.04
N SER A 131 9.35 4.74 -8.86
CA SER A 131 8.18 5.61 -8.66
C SER A 131 6.89 4.81 -8.74
N THR A 132 5.90 5.18 -7.93
CA THR A 132 4.55 4.63 -8.00
C THR A 132 3.55 5.71 -8.32
N VAL A 133 2.51 5.35 -9.10
CA VAL A 133 1.45 6.25 -9.55
C VAL A 133 0.12 5.73 -9.04
N TYR A 134 -0.71 6.65 -8.54
CA TYR A 134 -2.05 6.39 -8.01
C TYR A 134 -3.03 7.31 -8.72
N GLY A 135 -3.81 6.78 -9.66
CA GLY A 135 -4.73 7.54 -10.51
C GLY A 135 -6.20 7.36 -10.17
N HIS A 136 -7.04 8.23 -10.72
CA HIS A 136 -8.51 8.27 -10.62
C HIS A 136 -9.04 8.53 -9.21
N LEU A 137 -8.25 9.23 -8.35
CA LEU A 137 -8.65 9.51 -6.98
C LEU A 137 -9.88 10.42 -6.90
N SER A 138 -10.71 10.22 -5.87
CA SER A 138 -11.79 11.17 -5.52
C SER A 138 -11.24 12.39 -4.79
N ARG A 139 -10.26 12.17 -3.90
CA ARG A 139 -9.61 13.23 -3.11
C ARG A 139 -8.25 12.75 -2.60
N PHE A 140 -7.39 13.69 -2.25
CA PHE A 140 -6.12 13.45 -1.58
C PHE A 140 -6.29 13.37 -0.06
N ALA A 141 -5.31 12.82 0.65
CA ALA A 141 -5.26 12.94 2.10
C ALA A 141 -5.10 14.42 2.49
N PRO A 142 -5.70 14.87 3.62
CA PRO A 142 -5.54 16.23 4.08
C PRO A 142 -4.07 16.58 4.31
N GLY A 143 -3.63 17.73 3.82
CA GLY A 143 -2.27 18.22 3.99
C GLY A 143 -1.24 17.65 3.01
N LEU A 144 -1.56 16.61 2.25
CA LEU A 144 -0.61 16.01 1.31
C LEU A 144 -0.16 17.02 0.24
N HIS A 145 1.15 17.22 0.15
CA HIS A 145 1.75 18.17 -0.79
C HIS A 145 3.08 17.66 -1.38
N ARG A 146 3.51 18.24 -2.48
CA ARG A 146 4.78 17.90 -3.10
C ARG A 146 5.95 18.13 -2.14
N GLY A 147 6.88 17.16 -2.08
CA GLY A 147 8.05 17.18 -1.21
C GLY A 147 7.81 16.57 0.17
N GLU A 148 6.57 16.26 0.53
CA GLU A 148 6.23 15.58 1.79
C GLU A 148 6.76 14.14 1.79
N LYS A 149 7.26 13.70 2.94
CA LYS A 149 7.66 12.30 3.16
C LYS A 149 6.46 11.53 3.69
N VAL A 150 6.19 10.39 3.11
CA VAL A 150 5.13 9.46 3.51
C VAL A 150 5.73 8.11 3.84
N ALA A 151 5.22 7.47 4.90
CA ALA A 151 5.63 6.14 5.31
C ALA A 151 4.84 5.07 4.55
N GLN A 152 5.42 3.87 4.41
CA GLN A 152 4.70 2.71 3.90
C GLN A 152 3.42 2.46 4.71
N GLY A 153 2.29 2.29 4.02
CA GLY A 153 0.99 2.07 4.66
C GLY A 153 0.24 3.33 5.06
N GLU A 154 0.85 4.50 4.98
CA GLU A 154 0.21 5.79 5.24
C GLU A 154 -0.87 6.07 4.20
N VAL A 155 -2.03 6.62 4.66
CA VAL A 155 -3.14 6.96 3.77
C VAL A 155 -2.81 8.24 3.01
N ILE A 156 -2.68 8.14 1.68
CA ILE A 156 -2.33 9.25 0.79
C ILE A 156 -3.52 9.80 0.01
N GLY A 157 -4.61 9.05 -0.09
CA GLY A 157 -5.80 9.47 -0.85
C GLY A 157 -6.91 8.43 -0.80
N PHE A 158 -7.91 8.62 -1.66
CA PHE A 158 -9.12 7.82 -1.69
C PHE A 158 -9.55 7.50 -3.11
N VAL A 159 -10.00 6.26 -3.33
CA VAL A 159 -10.51 5.78 -4.62
C VAL A 159 -11.62 6.70 -5.15
N GLY A 160 -11.61 6.94 -6.44
CA GLY A 160 -12.63 7.69 -7.15
C GLY A 160 -12.84 7.19 -8.56
N MET A 161 -13.27 8.11 -9.43
CA MET A 161 -13.56 7.87 -10.85
C MET A 161 -13.23 9.12 -11.68
N THR A 162 -12.23 9.90 -11.25
CA THR A 162 -11.84 11.12 -11.97
C THR A 162 -11.01 10.81 -13.21
N GLY A 163 -11.00 11.70 -14.19
CA GLY A 163 -10.27 11.48 -15.45
C GLY A 163 -10.96 10.48 -16.38
N LEU A 164 -10.17 9.65 -17.08
CA LEU A 164 -10.66 8.67 -18.06
C LEU A 164 -10.95 7.32 -17.38
N ALA A 165 -11.95 7.29 -16.50
CA ALA A 165 -12.41 6.10 -15.81
C ALA A 165 -13.87 5.79 -16.15
N THR A 166 -14.23 4.51 -16.27
CA THR A 166 -15.60 4.03 -16.54
C THR A 166 -16.35 3.57 -15.29
N GLY A 167 -15.67 3.49 -14.18
CA GLY A 167 -16.22 3.10 -12.88
C GLY A 167 -15.20 3.32 -11.76
N PRO A 168 -15.60 3.23 -10.49
CA PRO A 168 -14.68 3.45 -9.37
C PRO A 168 -13.59 2.40 -9.33
N HIS A 169 -12.32 2.85 -9.37
CA HIS A 169 -11.15 2.00 -9.26
C HIS A 169 -9.90 2.84 -8.95
N LEU A 170 -8.86 2.19 -8.46
CA LEU A 170 -7.51 2.74 -8.45
C LEU A 170 -6.76 2.25 -9.68
N HIS A 171 -6.21 3.18 -10.47
CA HIS A 171 -5.16 2.88 -11.43
C HIS A 171 -3.80 2.99 -10.72
N TYR A 172 -3.05 1.88 -10.67
CA TYR A 172 -1.78 1.78 -9.98
C TYR A 172 -0.64 1.39 -10.94
N GLU A 173 0.43 2.20 -10.95
CA GLU A 173 1.67 1.90 -11.69
C GLU A 173 2.84 1.74 -10.70
N PHE A 174 3.75 0.83 -11.07
CA PHE A 174 4.98 0.56 -10.34
C PHE A 174 6.18 0.60 -11.30
#